data_03fac05d0e6676b7d76aa36f8d4fa67f
#
_entry.id   03fac05d0e6676b7d76aa36f8d4fa67f
#
_cell.length_a   1.000
_cell.length_b   1.000
_cell.length_c   1.000
_cell.angle_alpha   90.00
_cell.angle_beta   90.00
_cell.angle_gamma   90.00
#
_symmetry.space_group_name_H-M   'P 1'
#
loop_
_entity.id
_entity.type
_entity.pdbx_description
1 polymer ?
#
loop_
_entity_poly.entity_id
_entity_poly.type
_entity_poly.pdbx_seq_one_letter_code
_entity_poly.pdbx_strand_id
1 'polypeptide(L)'
;ALRQLGFDKVFDTDFAADLTIMEEGSELLDRLTRYLKGDKDVCLPILTSCCPAWVNFFEHQFPDMLDIPSTARSPQQMFGAIAKNYWAEKMNIPREDLIVVSIMPCLAKKYECAREEFATQGDPDVNYSLSTRELASLIKRANIDFNSLADEDFDHPLGESTGAGVIFGASGGVMEAALRT
;
A
#
# COMPACT_ATOMS: atom_id res chain seq x y z
N ALA A 1 7.34 20.17 -3.25
CA ALA A 1 7.92 20.11 -1.90
C ALA A 1 8.80 18.87 -1.71
N LEU A 2 8.31 17.65 -2.02
CA LEU A 2 9.06 16.40 -1.79
C LEU A 2 10.37 16.38 -2.58
N ARG A 3 10.37 16.77 -3.84
CA ARG A 3 11.61 16.87 -4.65
C ARG A 3 12.61 17.88 -4.07
N GLN A 4 12.13 18.96 -3.46
CA GLN A 4 12.99 19.92 -2.75
C GLN A 4 13.56 19.38 -1.44
N LEU A 5 12.90 18.38 -0.83
CA LEU A 5 13.44 17.64 0.31
C LEU A 5 14.48 16.59 -0.10
N GLY A 6 14.73 16.38 -1.38
CA GLY A 6 15.73 15.47 -1.91
C GLY A 6 15.19 14.10 -2.34
N PHE A 7 13.88 13.94 -2.47
CA PHE A 7 13.32 12.72 -3.07
C PHE A 7 13.54 12.73 -4.59
N ASP A 8 14.18 11.70 -5.10
CA ASP A 8 14.48 11.56 -6.54
C ASP A 8 13.22 11.27 -7.36
N LYS A 9 12.27 10.53 -6.76
CA LYS A 9 10.99 10.16 -7.37
C LYS A 9 9.85 10.32 -6.38
N VAL A 10 8.70 10.74 -6.90
CA VAL A 10 7.49 10.93 -6.11
C VAL A 10 6.32 10.29 -6.84
N PHE A 11 5.76 9.25 -6.26
CA PHE A 11 4.69 8.46 -6.85
C PHE A 11 3.38 8.59 -6.07
N ASP A 12 2.26 8.40 -6.76
CA ASP A 12 0.95 8.37 -6.15
C ASP A 12 0.66 6.98 -5.57
N THR A 13 0.17 6.94 -4.33
CA THR A 13 -0.26 5.70 -3.68
C THR A 13 -1.50 5.09 -4.34
N ASP A 14 -2.31 5.88 -5.04
CA ASP A 14 -3.50 5.39 -5.76
C ASP A 14 -3.15 4.34 -6.83
N PHE A 15 -1.96 4.42 -7.42
CA PHE A 15 -1.44 3.36 -8.28
C PHE A 15 -1.39 1.99 -7.57
N ALA A 16 -0.93 1.96 -6.33
CA ALA A 16 -0.87 0.73 -5.54
C ALA A 16 -2.23 0.34 -4.96
N ALA A 17 -3.14 1.29 -4.79
CA ALA A 17 -4.53 1.00 -4.47
C ALA A 17 -5.21 0.22 -5.59
N ASP A 18 -4.99 0.58 -6.85
CA ASP A 18 -5.46 -0.19 -8.00
C ASP A 18 -4.92 -1.62 -8.00
N LEU A 19 -3.63 -1.81 -7.69
CA LEU A 19 -3.05 -3.15 -7.55
C LEU A 19 -3.73 -3.96 -6.45
N THR A 20 -3.99 -3.34 -5.31
CA THR A 20 -4.68 -3.99 -4.19
C THR A 20 -6.11 -4.41 -4.58
N ILE A 21 -6.83 -3.57 -5.33
CA ILE A 21 -8.16 -3.91 -5.85
C ILE A 21 -8.10 -5.13 -6.76
N MET A 22 -7.13 -5.18 -7.66
CA MET A 22 -6.96 -6.31 -8.58
C MET A 22 -6.65 -7.61 -7.83
N GLU A 23 -5.76 -7.56 -6.85
CA GLU A 23 -5.39 -8.74 -6.05
C GLU A 23 -6.55 -9.21 -5.15
N GLU A 24 -7.15 -8.33 -4.35
CA GLU A 24 -8.29 -8.69 -3.50
C GLU A 24 -9.52 -9.09 -4.32
N GLY A 25 -9.78 -8.42 -5.43
CA GLY A 25 -10.87 -8.77 -6.34
C GLY A 25 -10.67 -10.15 -6.96
N SER A 26 -9.46 -10.48 -7.39
CA SER A 26 -9.10 -11.80 -7.92
C SER A 26 -9.25 -12.88 -6.85
N GLU A 27 -8.80 -12.63 -5.62
CA GLU A 27 -8.97 -13.53 -4.49
C GLU A 27 -10.45 -13.76 -4.16
N LEU A 28 -11.27 -12.70 -4.17
CA LEU A 28 -12.71 -12.80 -3.97
C LEU A 28 -13.35 -13.70 -5.02
N LEU A 29 -13.03 -13.51 -6.31
CA LEU A 29 -13.56 -14.32 -7.41
C LEU A 29 -13.12 -15.80 -7.30
N ASP A 30 -11.88 -16.06 -6.91
CA ASP A 30 -11.39 -17.42 -6.67
C ASP A 30 -12.16 -18.07 -5.52
N ARG A 31 -12.23 -17.43 -4.34
CA ARG A 31 -12.94 -17.94 -3.17
C ARG A 31 -14.42 -18.21 -3.50
N LEU A 32 -15.11 -17.29 -4.16
CA LEU A 32 -16.52 -17.49 -4.57
C LEU A 32 -16.67 -18.62 -5.57
N THR A 33 -15.78 -18.73 -6.55
CA THR A 33 -15.83 -19.79 -7.56
C THR A 33 -15.65 -21.17 -6.92
N ARG A 34 -14.72 -21.31 -5.99
CA ARG A 34 -14.48 -22.54 -5.24
C ARG A 34 -15.68 -22.90 -4.35
N TYR A 35 -16.22 -21.92 -3.64
CA TYR A 35 -17.41 -22.11 -2.81
C TYR A 35 -18.61 -22.60 -3.61
N LEU A 36 -18.89 -22.00 -4.77
CA LEU A 36 -19.98 -22.39 -5.66
C LEU A 36 -19.79 -23.78 -6.27
N LYS A 37 -18.54 -24.25 -6.39
CA LYS A 37 -18.22 -25.63 -6.81
C LYS A 37 -18.31 -26.65 -5.66
N GLY A 38 -18.64 -26.22 -4.45
CA GLY A 38 -18.83 -27.07 -3.29
C GLY A 38 -17.54 -27.36 -2.50
N ASP A 39 -16.48 -26.59 -2.73
CA ASP A 39 -15.26 -26.66 -1.92
C ASP A 39 -15.56 -26.19 -0.49
N LYS A 40 -15.36 -27.06 0.49
CA LYS A 40 -15.67 -26.81 1.90
C LYS A 40 -14.52 -26.16 2.67
N ASP A 41 -13.34 -26.12 2.08
CA ASP A 41 -12.14 -25.58 2.71
C ASP A 41 -11.97 -24.08 2.40
N VAL A 42 -12.93 -23.48 1.69
CA VAL A 42 -12.92 -22.03 1.41
C VAL A 42 -13.48 -21.25 2.59
N CYS A 43 -12.69 -20.33 3.09
CA CYS A 43 -13.11 -19.38 4.12
C CYS A 43 -13.87 -18.20 3.53
N LEU A 44 -15.09 -17.99 4.02
CA LEU A 44 -15.93 -16.82 3.75
C LEU A 44 -16.53 -16.31 5.09
N PRO A 45 -16.78 -15.01 5.24
CA PRO A 45 -16.55 -13.93 4.26
C PRO A 45 -15.07 -13.64 4.04
N ILE A 46 -14.71 -12.90 3.00
CA ILE A 46 -13.40 -12.27 2.86
C ILE A 46 -13.43 -10.89 3.54
N LEU A 47 -12.44 -10.59 4.36
CA LEU A 47 -12.27 -9.29 5.03
C LEU A 47 -11.03 -8.61 4.48
N THR A 48 -11.15 -7.35 4.11
CA THR A 48 -10.01 -6.60 3.56
C THR A 48 -8.90 -6.42 4.61
N SER A 49 -7.65 -6.42 4.20
CA SER A 49 -6.46 -6.44 5.09
C SER A 49 -5.55 -5.22 4.94
N CYS A 50 -6.00 -4.15 4.29
CA CYS A 50 -5.19 -2.96 4.05
C CYS A 50 -4.92 -2.10 5.30
N CYS A 51 -5.67 -2.29 6.41
CA CYS A 51 -5.49 -1.54 7.66
C CYS A 51 -4.63 -2.31 8.66
N PRO A 52 -3.37 -1.93 8.92
CA PRO A 52 -2.48 -2.68 9.81
C PRO A 52 -2.91 -2.66 11.28
N ALA A 53 -3.61 -1.64 11.73
CA ALA A 53 -4.17 -1.60 13.07
C ALA A 53 -5.27 -2.65 13.25
N TRP A 54 -6.14 -2.79 12.24
CA TRP A 54 -7.17 -3.81 12.22
C TRP A 54 -6.58 -5.21 12.10
N VAL A 55 -5.58 -5.42 11.23
CA VAL A 55 -4.90 -6.71 11.09
C VAL A 55 -4.28 -7.13 12.43
N ASN A 56 -3.53 -6.24 13.09
CA ASN A 56 -2.96 -6.51 14.40
C ASN A 56 -4.02 -6.83 15.47
N PHE A 57 -5.13 -6.10 15.47
CA PHE A 57 -6.27 -6.41 16.34
C PHE A 57 -6.84 -7.82 16.04
N PHE A 58 -7.04 -8.14 14.77
CA PHE A 58 -7.60 -9.42 14.35
C PHE A 58 -6.70 -10.60 14.71
N GLU A 59 -5.39 -10.48 14.48
CA GLU A 59 -4.40 -11.49 14.84
C GLU A 59 -4.42 -11.83 16.35
N HIS A 60 -4.63 -10.82 17.21
CA HIS A 60 -4.65 -11.02 18.66
C HIS A 60 -5.99 -11.47 19.20
N GLN A 61 -7.10 -11.05 18.62
CA GLN A 61 -8.43 -11.37 19.11
C GLN A 61 -9.03 -12.62 18.48
N PHE A 62 -8.64 -12.96 17.26
CA PHE A 62 -9.21 -14.03 16.46
C PHE A 62 -8.13 -14.92 15.82
N PRO A 63 -7.15 -15.45 16.61
CA PRO A 63 -6.03 -16.22 16.06
C PRO A 63 -6.43 -17.50 15.33
N ASP A 64 -7.60 -18.05 15.65
CA ASP A 64 -8.14 -19.26 15.00
C ASP A 64 -8.88 -18.95 13.68
N MET A 65 -8.94 -17.70 13.26
CA MET A 65 -9.71 -17.24 12.09
C MET A 65 -8.85 -16.51 11.05
N LEU A 66 -7.54 -16.73 11.05
CA LEU A 66 -6.60 -15.99 10.21
C LEU A 66 -6.74 -16.28 8.70
N ASP A 67 -7.50 -17.30 8.32
CA ASP A 67 -7.82 -17.61 6.92
C ASP A 67 -8.94 -16.73 6.33
N ILE A 68 -9.64 -15.97 7.18
CA ILE A 68 -10.74 -15.09 6.74
C ILE A 68 -10.25 -13.81 6.08
N PRO A 69 -9.28 -13.05 6.65
CA PRO A 69 -8.74 -11.87 5.99
C PRO A 69 -8.18 -12.16 4.61
N SER A 70 -8.20 -11.16 3.74
CA SER A 70 -7.51 -11.21 2.46
C SER A 70 -6.01 -11.41 2.65
N THR A 71 -5.41 -12.18 1.75
CA THR A 71 -3.95 -12.38 1.69
C THR A 71 -3.23 -11.23 0.99
N ALA A 72 -3.98 -10.28 0.41
CA ALA A 72 -3.43 -9.13 -0.28
C ALA A 72 -2.74 -8.17 0.70
N ARG A 73 -1.64 -7.58 0.26
CA ARG A 73 -0.93 -6.53 1.01
C ARG A 73 -1.69 -5.21 0.94
N SER A 74 -1.39 -4.30 1.86
CA SER A 74 -1.89 -2.93 1.76
C SER A 74 -1.28 -2.20 0.56
N PRO A 75 -1.92 -1.12 0.04
CA PRO A 75 -1.34 -0.29 -1.02
C PRO A 75 0.08 0.18 -0.72
N GLN A 76 0.39 0.52 0.53
CA GLN A 76 1.74 0.88 0.94
C GLN A 76 2.73 -0.24 0.66
N GLN A 77 2.43 -1.47 1.08
CA GLN A 77 3.32 -2.62 0.91
C GLN A 77 3.31 -3.16 -0.52
N MET A 78 2.18 -3.06 -1.23
CA MET A 78 2.11 -3.34 -2.67
C MET A 78 3.07 -2.45 -3.45
N PHE A 79 3.03 -1.13 -3.18
CA PHE A 79 3.94 -0.19 -3.83
C PHE A 79 5.41 -0.51 -3.52
N GLY A 80 5.74 -0.71 -2.23
CA GLY A 80 7.09 -1.03 -1.81
C GLY A 80 7.65 -2.27 -2.50
N ALA A 81 6.86 -3.34 -2.55
CA ALA A 81 7.23 -4.58 -3.23
C ALA A 81 7.47 -4.37 -4.72
N ILE A 82 6.58 -3.66 -5.42
CA ILE A 82 6.74 -3.36 -6.85
C ILE A 82 7.94 -2.44 -7.09
N ALA A 83 8.11 -1.40 -6.26
CA ALA A 83 9.22 -0.47 -6.41
C ALA A 83 10.57 -1.17 -6.27
N LYS A 84 10.73 -2.00 -5.24
CA LYS A 84 12.02 -2.66 -4.96
C LYS A 84 12.31 -3.89 -5.79
N ASN A 85 11.30 -4.67 -6.19
CA ASN A 85 11.53 -5.93 -6.90
C ASN A 85 11.41 -5.77 -8.43
N TYR A 86 10.51 -4.93 -8.91
CA TYR A 86 10.26 -4.80 -10.35
C TYR A 86 10.80 -3.50 -10.93
N TRP A 87 10.41 -2.36 -10.34
CA TRP A 87 10.81 -1.05 -10.87
C TRP A 87 12.32 -0.82 -10.72
N ALA A 88 12.90 -1.17 -9.59
CA ALA A 88 14.35 -1.06 -9.36
C ALA A 88 15.14 -1.90 -10.36
N GLU A 89 14.74 -3.16 -10.60
CA GLU A 89 15.35 -4.02 -11.61
C GLU A 89 15.28 -3.40 -13.01
N LYS A 90 14.09 -2.89 -13.39
CA LYS A 90 13.88 -2.24 -14.70
C LYS A 90 14.74 -0.98 -14.88
N MET A 91 15.03 -0.29 -13.80
CA MET A 91 15.89 0.91 -13.78
C MET A 91 17.37 0.59 -13.57
N ASN A 92 17.74 -0.69 -13.42
CA ASN A 92 19.08 -1.16 -13.07
C ASN A 92 19.60 -0.55 -11.75
N ILE A 93 18.72 -0.40 -10.75
CA ILE A 93 19.06 0.05 -9.42
C ILE A 93 19.09 -1.18 -8.51
N PRO A 94 20.21 -1.45 -7.78
CA PRO A 94 20.23 -2.49 -6.77
C PRO A 94 19.13 -2.25 -5.72
N ARG A 95 18.48 -3.32 -5.26
CA ARG A 95 17.36 -3.23 -4.31
C ARG A 95 17.77 -2.47 -3.03
N GLU A 96 18.96 -2.74 -2.53
CA GLU A 96 19.53 -2.14 -1.32
C GLU A 96 19.80 -0.64 -1.44
N ASP A 97 19.99 -0.14 -2.66
CA ASP A 97 20.25 1.28 -2.94
C ASP A 97 18.95 2.09 -3.06
N LEU A 98 17.80 1.40 -3.18
CA LEU A 98 16.50 2.07 -3.27
C LEU A 98 15.86 2.22 -1.89
N ILE A 99 15.72 3.45 -1.44
CA ILE A 99 15.01 3.78 -0.20
C ILE A 99 13.58 4.21 -0.50
N VAL A 100 12.63 3.41 -0.05
CA VAL A 100 11.20 3.70 -0.19
C VAL A 100 10.67 4.36 1.08
N VAL A 101 10.11 5.56 0.94
CA VAL A 101 9.50 6.32 2.02
C VAL A 101 8.03 6.55 1.71
N SER A 102 7.15 6.07 2.57
CA SER A 102 5.71 6.31 2.44
C SER A 102 5.28 7.54 3.23
N ILE A 103 4.33 8.30 2.70
CA ILE A 103 3.69 9.42 3.38
C ILE A 103 2.24 9.03 3.63
N MET A 104 1.90 8.78 4.90
CA MET A 104 0.60 8.23 5.26
C MET A 104 -0.04 9.03 6.42
N PRO A 105 -1.36 9.27 6.40
CA PRO A 105 -2.04 9.92 7.53
C PRO A 105 -2.16 8.99 8.75
N CYS A 106 -1.94 7.69 8.58
CA CYS A 106 -2.14 6.65 9.58
C CYS A 106 -0.81 6.26 10.25
N LEU A 107 -0.73 6.37 11.59
CA LEU A 107 0.47 5.98 12.34
C LEU A 107 0.70 4.46 12.37
N ALA A 108 -0.34 3.64 12.22
CA ALA A 108 -0.21 2.19 12.17
C ALA A 108 0.59 1.72 10.94
N LYS A 109 0.72 2.56 9.91
CA LYS A 109 1.57 2.28 8.75
C LYS A 109 3.06 2.20 9.09
N LYS A 110 3.50 2.86 10.17
CA LYS A 110 4.85 2.71 10.71
C LYS A 110 5.08 1.29 11.28
N TYR A 111 4.09 0.79 12.02
CA TYR A 111 4.11 -0.58 12.52
C TYR A 111 4.15 -1.58 11.37
N GLU A 112 3.35 -1.37 10.33
CA GLU A 112 3.33 -2.24 9.15
C GLU A 112 4.70 -2.32 8.46
N CYS A 113 5.42 -1.19 8.32
CA CYS A 113 6.77 -1.19 7.73
C CYS A 113 7.78 -1.99 8.52
N ALA A 114 7.57 -2.16 9.84
CA ALA A 114 8.48 -2.89 10.71
C ALA A 114 8.20 -4.39 10.79
N ARG A 115 7.17 -4.89 10.12
CA ARG A 115 6.83 -6.33 10.10
C ARG A 115 7.82 -7.08 9.21
N GLU A 116 8.39 -8.16 9.74
CA GLU A 116 9.45 -8.94 9.07
C GLU A 116 8.99 -9.61 7.76
N GLU A 117 7.71 -9.96 7.66
CA GLU A 117 7.13 -10.57 6.46
C GLU A 117 7.10 -9.63 5.24
N PHE A 118 7.30 -8.32 5.44
CA PHE A 118 7.41 -7.33 4.38
C PHE A 118 8.86 -6.94 4.06
N ALA A 119 9.78 -7.87 4.32
CA ALA A 119 11.18 -7.71 3.99
C ALA A 119 11.67 -8.87 3.11
N THR A 120 12.60 -8.60 2.23
CA THR A 120 13.30 -9.59 1.41
C THR A 120 14.76 -9.63 1.86
N GLN A 121 15.18 -10.76 2.41
CA GLN A 121 16.55 -10.93 2.96
C GLN A 121 16.95 -9.85 3.99
N GLY A 122 15.97 -9.40 4.79
CA GLY A 122 16.18 -8.37 5.81
C GLY A 122 16.09 -6.91 5.31
N ASP A 123 15.95 -6.69 4.01
CA ASP A 123 15.69 -5.36 3.45
C ASP A 123 14.18 -5.13 3.31
N PRO A 124 13.57 -4.16 4.04
CA PRO A 124 12.14 -3.94 4.02
C PRO A 124 11.68 -3.36 2.67
N ASP A 125 10.48 -3.77 2.23
CA ASP A 125 9.87 -3.24 0.99
C ASP A 125 9.58 -1.73 1.11
N VAL A 126 9.22 -1.26 2.31
CA VAL A 126 9.09 0.17 2.65
C VAL A 126 10.01 0.46 3.83
N ASN A 127 11.04 1.29 3.62
CA ASN A 127 12.06 1.57 4.63
C ASN A 127 11.53 2.48 5.74
N TYR A 128 10.76 3.51 5.39
CA TYR A 128 10.24 4.49 6.33
C TYR A 128 8.80 4.87 6.01
N SER A 129 8.04 5.18 7.06
CA SER A 129 6.71 5.78 6.91
C SER A 129 6.63 7.07 7.72
N LEU A 130 6.32 8.15 7.05
CA LEU A 130 6.10 9.47 7.65
C LEU A 130 4.61 9.75 7.72
N SER A 131 4.16 10.28 8.85
CA SER A 131 2.83 10.85 8.90
C SER A 131 2.77 12.19 8.16
N THR A 132 1.59 12.60 7.73
CA THR A 132 1.38 13.92 7.10
C THR A 132 1.87 15.06 8.00
N ARG A 133 1.73 14.92 9.32
CA ARG A 133 2.22 15.94 10.29
C ARG A 133 3.74 15.98 10.37
N GLU A 134 4.41 14.84 10.31
CA GLU A 134 5.87 14.76 10.29
C GLU A 134 6.43 15.36 9.00
N LEU A 135 5.80 15.07 7.86
CA LEU A 135 6.15 15.69 6.59
C LEU A 135 6.01 17.22 6.67
N ALA A 136 4.90 17.72 7.20
CA ALA A 136 4.71 19.18 7.37
C ALA A 136 5.79 19.81 8.25
N SER A 137 6.21 19.11 9.31
CA SER A 137 7.32 19.56 10.17
C SER A 137 8.66 19.55 9.43
N LEU A 138 8.89 18.54 8.60
CA LEU A 138 10.11 18.42 7.80
C LEU A 138 10.22 19.56 6.77
N ILE A 139 9.12 19.85 6.05
CA ILE A 139 9.02 20.96 5.09
C ILE A 139 9.35 22.30 5.78
N LYS A 140 8.77 22.56 6.97
CA LYS A 140 9.03 23.77 7.75
C LYS A 140 10.50 23.86 8.19
N ARG A 141 11.08 22.75 8.67
CA ARG A 141 12.48 22.70 9.12
C ARG A 141 13.47 22.91 7.98
N ALA A 142 13.12 22.49 6.76
CA ALA A 142 13.89 22.70 5.56
C ALA A 142 13.74 24.13 4.99
N ASN A 143 12.95 25.01 5.66
CA ASN A 143 12.64 26.36 5.21
C ASN A 143 12.05 26.41 3.78
N ILE A 144 11.27 25.42 3.38
CA ILE A 144 10.56 25.40 2.11
C ILE A 144 9.29 26.22 2.27
N ASP A 145 9.16 27.28 1.47
CA ASP A 145 7.92 28.06 1.40
C ASP A 145 6.88 27.31 0.55
N PHE A 146 6.10 26.46 1.25
CA PHE A 146 5.13 25.57 0.62
C PHE A 146 4.10 26.31 -0.24
N ASN A 147 3.70 27.51 0.15
CA ASN A 147 2.67 28.27 -0.54
C ASN A 147 3.16 28.93 -1.84
N SER A 148 4.47 29.06 -2.02
CA SER A 148 5.08 29.62 -3.23
C SER A 148 5.45 28.55 -4.28
N LEU A 149 5.26 27.27 -3.95
CA LEU A 149 5.60 26.20 -4.88
C LEU A 149 4.60 26.14 -6.03
N ALA A 150 5.10 25.89 -7.22
CA ALA A 150 4.29 25.51 -8.35
C ALA A 150 3.78 24.06 -8.18
N ASP A 151 2.62 23.78 -8.75
CA ASP A 151 2.10 22.41 -8.84
C ASP A 151 3.00 21.58 -9.76
N GLU A 152 3.19 20.33 -9.41
CA GLU A 152 3.94 19.34 -10.18
C GLU A 152 3.19 18.01 -10.20
N ASP A 153 3.32 17.28 -11.29
CA ASP A 153 2.74 15.96 -11.43
C ASP A 153 3.57 14.89 -10.69
N PHE A 154 2.93 13.77 -10.37
CA PHE A 154 3.61 12.58 -9.88
C PHE A 154 4.45 11.93 -10.98
N ASP A 155 5.50 11.21 -10.56
CA ASP A 155 6.18 10.28 -11.45
C ASP A 155 5.29 9.03 -11.67
N HIS A 156 5.42 8.40 -12.84
CA HIS A 156 4.65 7.21 -13.20
C HIS A 156 5.55 5.98 -13.18
N PRO A 157 5.36 5.04 -12.23
CA PRO A 157 6.25 3.88 -12.12
C PRO A 157 6.02 2.87 -13.26
N LEU A 158 4.76 2.55 -13.58
CA LEU A 158 4.35 1.54 -14.56
C LEU A 158 3.12 1.98 -15.38
N GLY A 159 2.73 3.24 -15.28
CA GLY A 159 1.54 3.82 -15.88
C GLY A 159 0.80 4.71 -14.90
N GLU A 160 -0.40 5.13 -15.28
CA GLU A 160 -1.26 6.00 -14.48
C GLU A 160 -2.17 5.16 -13.58
N SER A 161 -2.55 5.69 -12.41
CA SER A 161 -3.61 5.12 -11.59
C SER A 161 -4.98 5.34 -12.22
N THR A 162 -5.95 4.51 -11.85
CA THR A 162 -7.33 4.64 -12.29
C THR A 162 -8.19 5.37 -11.26
N GLY A 163 -9.44 5.71 -11.62
CA GLY A 163 -10.39 6.25 -10.67
C GLY A 163 -10.81 5.26 -9.57
N ALA A 164 -10.50 3.98 -9.70
CA ALA A 164 -10.80 2.96 -8.69
C ALA A 164 -9.99 3.19 -7.40
N GLY A 165 -8.70 3.55 -7.51
CA GLY A 165 -7.85 3.89 -6.35
C GLY A 165 -8.44 5.01 -5.49
N VAL A 166 -9.06 6.02 -6.10
CA VAL A 166 -9.70 7.14 -5.40
C VAL A 166 -10.88 6.69 -4.53
N ILE A 167 -11.58 5.61 -4.91
CA ILE A 167 -12.73 5.06 -4.16
C ILE A 167 -12.33 4.56 -2.78
N PHE A 168 -11.06 4.20 -2.55
CA PHE A 168 -10.57 3.85 -1.22
C PHE A 168 -10.86 4.91 -0.14
N GLY A 169 -10.89 6.18 -0.52
CA GLY A 169 -11.21 7.29 0.37
C GLY A 169 -12.69 7.47 0.68
N ALA A 170 -13.58 6.72 0.05
CA ALA A 170 -15.03 6.79 0.24
C ALA A 170 -15.55 5.63 1.11
N SER A 171 -16.79 5.75 1.59
CA SER A 171 -17.47 4.65 2.29
C SER A 171 -17.58 3.43 1.40
N GLY A 172 -17.19 2.26 1.93
CA GLY A 172 -17.09 1.02 1.16
C GLY A 172 -15.66 0.70 0.71
N GLY A 173 -14.82 1.72 0.53
CA GLY A 173 -13.38 1.56 0.27
C GLY A 173 -13.03 0.53 -0.79
N VAL A 174 -12.15 -0.41 -0.43
CA VAL A 174 -11.72 -1.52 -1.29
C VAL A 174 -12.88 -2.36 -1.79
N MET A 175 -13.85 -2.68 -0.93
CA MET A 175 -15.01 -3.50 -1.32
C MET A 175 -15.81 -2.83 -2.43
N GLU A 176 -16.12 -1.54 -2.29
CA GLU A 176 -16.86 -0.78 -3.31
C GLU A 176 -16.07 -0.72 -4.62
N ALA A 177 -14.76 -0.50 -4.55
CA ALA A 177 -13.89 -0.48 -5.71
C ALA A 177 -13.88 -1.84 -6.43
N ALA A 178 -13.67 -2.94 -5.69
CA ALA A 178 -13.65 -4.29 -6.25
C ALA A 178 -14.98 -4.72 -6.88
N LEU A 179 -16.12 -4.26 -6.31
CA LEU A 179 -17.44 -4.57 -6.87
C LEU A 179 -17.76 -3.76 -8.15
N ARG A 180 -17.04 -2.66 -8.40
CA ARG A 180 -17.22 -1.82 -9.60
C ARG A 180 -16.26 -2.19 -10.74
N THR A 181 -15.20 -2.94 -10.43
CA THR A 181 -14.22 -3.42 -11.41
C THR A 181 -14.69 -4.71 -12.06
#